data_af3ead23c954a5eec5219f00c384670c
#
_entry.id   af3ead23c954a5eec5219f00c384670c
#
_cell.length_a   1.000
_cell.length_b   1.000
_cell.length_c   1.000
_cell.angle_alpha   90.00
_cell.angle_beta   90.00
_cell.angle_gamma   90.00
#
_symmetry.space_group_name_H-M   'P 1'
#
loop_
_entity.id
_entity.type
_entity.pdbx_description
1 polymer ?
#
loop_
_entity_poly.entity_id
_entity_poly.type
_entity_poly.pdbx_seq_one_letter_code
_entity_poly.pdbx_strand_id
1 'polypeptide(L)'
;MTNSQIKQGPASIESAVDEVLAAPGVVDSAIKAEEDGVQAVVIDCMLDPGLDAAREAVSIPVIGCGEAAMRAAGTNFAIVTVLQRQERAFADLARRYGLADRMTEIIGIGVPVLALESDRKTALAATIEGSRRAMERGAKSVVFGCTGMLGFADEVSSALHGLKVIDPLPNAITAAHEAIQNSQTTDKAVYPYPDAKPIVGFRECAALDALMRSQADD
;
A
#
# COMPACT_ATOMS: atom_id res chain seq x y z
N MET A 1 10.13 -8.96 12.94
CA MET A 1 9.06 -8.65 11.98
C MET A 1 8.25 -9.91 11.75
N THR A 2 6.94 -9.86 11.89
CA THR A 2 6.02 -10.97 11.63
C THR A 2 5.20 -10.64 10.39
N ASN A 3 4.84 -11.64 9.59
CA ASN A 3 3.95 -11.50 8.45
C ASN A 3 2.59 -12.09 8.81
N SER A 4 1.51 -11.37 8.51
CA SER A 4 0.14 -11.83 8.69
C SER A 4 -0.62 -11.67 7.38
N GLN A 5 -1.35 -12.70 6.99
CA GLN A 5 -2.20 -12.66 5.81
C GLN A 5 -3.65 -12.46 6.24
N ILE A 6 -4.39 -11.60 5.53
CA ILE A 6 -5.82 -11.45 5.78
C ILE A 6 -6.52 -12.79 5.54
N LYS A 7 -7.45 -13.16 6.45
CA LYS A 7 -8.11 -14.46 6.39
C LYS A 7 -9.13 -14.56 5.25
N GLN A 8 -9.68 -13.43 4.86
CA GLN A 8 -10.67 -13.32 3.77
C GLN A 8 -10.37 -12.08 2.95
N GLY A 9 -10.42 -12.24 1.65
CA GLY A 9 -10.12 -11.19 0.69
C GLY A 9 -9.86 -11.79 -0.69
N PRO A 10 -9.59 -10.96 -1.68
CA PRO A 10 -9.22 -11.42 -3.02
C PRO A 10 -7.82 -12.04 -3.02
N ALA A 11 -7.56 -12.94 -3.98
CA ALA A 11 -6.24 -13.55 -4.17
C ALA A 11 -5.16 -12.53 -4.61
N SER A 12 -5.59 -11.43 -5.23
CA SER A 12 -4.76 -10.27 -5.59
C SER A 12 -5.65 -9.02 -5.65
N ILE A 13 -5.03 -7.83 -5.57
CA ILE A 13 -5.74 -6.56 -5.65
C ILE A 13 -5.41 -5.90 -6.98
N GLU A 14 -6.36 -5.94 -7.91
CA GLU A 14 -6.23 -5.42 -9.27
C GLU A 14 -7.38 -4.49 -9.67
N SER A 15 -8.39 -4.37 -8.81
CA SER A 15 -9.59 -3.56 -9.04
C SER A 15 -10.09 -2.91 -7.77
N ALA A 16 -10.98 -1.91 -7.90
CA ALA A 16 -11.66 -1.27 -6.77
C ALA A 16 -12.51 -2.27 -5.96
N VAL A 17 -13.06 -3.30 -6.61
CA VAL A 17 -13.80 -4.37 -5.90
C VAL A 17 -12.86 -5.15 -5.00
N ASP A 18 -11.68 -5.50 -5.51
CA ASP A 18 -10.67 -6.22 -4.72
C ASP A 18 -10.19 -5.39 -3.52
N GLU A 19 -9.97 -4.10 -3.74
CA GLU A 19 -9.57 -3.15 -2.68
C GLU A 19 -10.63 -3.09 -1.55
N VAL A 20 -11.90 -2.95 -1.92
CA VAL A 20 -13.01 -2.92 -0.95
C VAL A 20 -13.13 -4.25 -0.19
N LEU A 21 -12.93 -5.39 -0.86
CA LEU A 21 -13.02 -6.71 -0.22
C LEU A 21 -11.80 -7.00 0.69
N ALA A 22 -10.65 -6.38 0.44
CA ALA A 22 -9.46 -6.54 1.28
C ALA A 22 -9.53 -5.68 2.55
N ALA A 23 -10.12 -4.48 2.48
CA ALA A 23 -10.07 -3.48 3.54
C ALA A 23 -10.57 -3.99 4.92
N PRO A 24 -11.70 -4.71 5.05
CA PRO A 24 -12.13 -5.22 6.36
C PRO A 24 -11.12 -6.16 7.01
N GLY A 25 -10.49 -7.04 6.22
CA GLY A 25 -9.46 -7.95 6.70
C GLY A 25 -8.18 -7.24 7.15
N VAL A 26 -7.81 -6.14 6.46
CA VAL A 26 -6.68 -5.28 6.84
C VAL A 26 -6.94 -4.63 8.19
N VAL A 27 -8.11 -4.04 8.39
CA VAL A 27 -8.48 -3.39 9.66
C VAL A 27 -8.50 -4.40 10.81
N ASP A 28 -9.14 -5.57 10.62
CA ASP A 28 -9.18 -6.64 11.62
C ASP A 28 -7.77 -7.12 11.99
N SER A 29 -6.88 -7.23 11.00
CA SER A 29 -5.48 -7.62 11.22
C SER A 29 -4.66 -6.55 11.97
N ALA A 30 -4.92 -5.27 11.72
CA ALA A 30 -4.26 -4.17 12.41
C ALA A 30 -4.65 -4.13 13.90
N ILE A 31 -5.94 -4.31 14.21
CA ILE A 31 -6.44 -4.38 15.59
C ILE A 31 -5.77 -5.55 16.34
N LYS A 32 -5.75 -6.74 15.73
CA LYS A 32 -5.10 -7.91 16.33
C LYS A 32 -3.61 -7.72 16.54
N ALA A 33 -2.93 -7.06 15.59
CA ALA A 33 -1.52 -6.75 15.74
C ALA A 33 -1.23 -5.85 16.95
N GLU A 34 -2.08 -4.84 17.19
CA GLU A 34 -1.98 -4.00 18.38
C GLU A 34 -2.25 -4.79 19.67
N GLU A 35 -3.30 -5.63 19.70
CA GLU A 35 -3.62 -6.53 20.83
C GLU A 35 -2.44 -7.47 21.14
N ASP A 36 -1.73 -7.95 20.13
CA ASP A 36 -0.54 -8.82 20.25
C ASP A 36 0.74 -8.06 20.62
N GLY A 37 0.68 -6.74 20.84
CA GLY A 37 1.81 -5.91 21.26
C GLY A 37 2.77 -5.54 20.10
N VAL A 38 2.33 -5.61 18.85
CA VAL A 38 3.09 -5.14 17.70
C VAL A 38 3.23 -3.61 17.76
N GLN A 39 4.40 -3.08 17.42
CA GLN A 39 4.71 -1.66 17.56
C GLN A 39 4.36 -0.82 16.33
N ALA A 40 4.20 -1.41 15.17
CA ALA A 40 3.75 -0.75 13.93
C ALA A 40 3.23 -1.78 12.93
N VAL A 41 2.32 -1.39 12.06
CA VAL A 41 1.76 -2.21 10.97
C VAL A 41 2.16 -1.63 9.63
N VAL A 42 2.54 -2.49 8.68
CA VAL A 42 2.75 -2.15 7.26
C VAL A 42 1.67 -2.85 6.44
N ILE A 43 0.94 -2.09 5.63
CA ILE A 43 -0.02 -2.65 4.66
C ILE A 43 0.75 -2.95 3.37
N ASP A 44 0.95 -4.25 3.10
CA ASP A 44 1.73 -4.74 1.96
C ASP A 44 0.87 -4.74 0.67
N CYS A 45 0.45 -3.54 0.27
CA CYS A 45 -0.25 -3.29 -0.99
C CYS A 45 -0.11 -1.82 -1.39
N MET A 46 0.17 -1.57 -2.67
CA MET A 46 0.38 -0.21 -3.20
C MET A 46 -0.90 0.64 -3.27
N LEU A 47 -2.08 0.05 -3.20
CA LEU A 47 -3.34 0.80 -3.14
C LEU A 47 -3.77 1.15 -1.71
N ASP A 48 -2.99 0.77 -0.69
CA ASP A 48 -3.23 1.07 0.72
C ASP A 48 -4.67 0.75 1.19
N PRO A 49 -5.20 -0.46 0.90
CA PRO A 49 -6.59 -0.79 1.20
C PRO A 49 -6.86 -0.69 2.71
N GLY A 50 -7.87 0.10 3.08
CA GLY A 50 -8.26 0.26 4.48
C GLY A 50 -7.29 1.05 5.36
N LEU A 51 -6.29 1.75 4.80
CA LEU A 51 -5.25 2.47 5.56
C LEU A 51 -5.84 3.47 6.57
N ASP A 52 -6.74 4.35 6.14
CA ASP A 52 -7.33 5.35 7.02
C ASP A 52 -8.20 4.68 8.10
N ALA A 53 -8.98 3.67 7.72
CA ALA A 53 -9.80 2.90 8.66
C ALA A 53 -8.95 2.13 9.70
N ALA A 54 -7.81 1.56 9.27
CA ALA A 54 -6.87 0.94 10.20
C ALA A 54 -6.27 1.97 11.17
N ARG A 55 -5.92 3.18 10.68
CA ARG A 55 -5.47 4.30 11.52
C ARG A 55 -6.52 4.76 12.52
N GLU A 56 -7.79 4.78 12.14
CA GLU A 56 -8.87 5.05 13.09
C GLU A 56 -8.99 3.96 14.15
N ALA A 57 -8.75 2.70 13.78
CA ALA A 57 -8.98 1.55 14.66
C ALA A 57 -7.88 1.31 15.70
N VAL A 58 -6.61 1.73 15.45
CA VAL A 58 -5.47 1.45 16.33
C VAL A 58 -4.69 2.71 16.67
N SER A 59 -3.95 2.68 17.80
CA SER A 59 -3.06 3.77 18.25
C SER A 59 -1.63 3.64 17.69
N ILE A 60 -1.19 2.45 17.35
CA ILE A 60 0.13 2.20 16.77
C ILE A 60 0.23 2.76 15.35
N PRO A 61 1.43 3.11 14.84
CA PRO A 61 1.61 3.57 13.47
C PRO A 61 1.14 2.52 12.45
N VAL A 62 0.34 2.96 11.48
CA VAL A 62 -0.03 2.15 10.30
C VAL A 62 0.55 2.81 9.06
N ILE A 63 1.45 2.11 8.40
CA ILE A 63 2.18 2.57 7.22
C ILE A 63 1.60 1.92 5.97
N GLY A 64 1.15 2.74 5.03
CA GLY A 64 0.76 2.29 3.71
C GLY A 64 1.97 2.23 2.77
N CYS A 65 2.12 1.13 2.01
CA CYS A 65 3.18 1.01 1.02
C CYS A 65 3.05 2.06 -0.08
N GLY A 66 1.83 2.40 -0.51
CA GLY A 66 1.58 3.42 -1.52
C GLY A 66 1.97 4.81 -1.04
N GLU A 67 1.54 5.19 0.15
CA GLU A 67 1.89 6.49 0.74
C GLU A 67 3.41 6.62 0.92
N ALA A 68 4.05 5.63 1.54
CA ALA A 68 5.48 5.65 1.83
C ALA A 68 6.31 5.74 0.55
N ALA A 69 5.99 4.93 -0.46
CA ALA A 69 6.72 4.91 -1.73
C ALA A 69 6.56 6.21 -2.52
N MET A 70 5.34 6.74 -2.64
CA MET A 70 5.09 8.00 -3.35
C MET A 70 5.80 9.19 -2.67
N ARG A 71 5.82 9.25 -1.33
CA ARG A 71 6.54 10.28 -0.57
C ARG A 71 8.05 10.20 -0.79
N ALA A 72 8.62 8.99 -0.85
CA ALA A 72 10.06 8.76 -1.10
C ALA A 72 10.50 9.09 -2.53
N ALA A 73 9.58 9.12 -3.48
CA ALA A 73 9.88 9.32 -4.89
C ALA A 73 10.39 10.73 -5.22
N GLY A 74 9.98 11.74 -4.44
CA GLY A 74 10.32 13.15 -4.69
C GLY A 74 9.39 13.81 -5.72
N THR A 75 9.96 14.56 -6.66
CA THR A 75 9.22 15.24 -7.72
C THR A 75 9.42 14.57 -9.08
N ASN A 76 8.44 14.69 -9.97
CA ASN A 76 8.47 14.13 -11.32
C ASN A 76 8.66 12.60 -11.31
N PHE A 77 7.89 11.90 -10.48
CA PHE A 77 7.88 10.45 -10.49
C PHE A 77 6.76 9.88 -11.37
N ALA A 78 6.98 8.71 -11.91
CA ALA A 78 5.91 7.91 -12.55
C ALA A 78 5.62 6.67 -11.69
N ILE A 79 4.41 6.14 -11.81
CA ILE A 79 4.05 4.83 -11.26
C ILE A 79 4.03 3.82 -12.41
N VAL A 80 4.80 2.75 -12.26
CA VAL A 80 4.76 1.59 -13.17
C VAL A 80 4.06 0.45 -12.43
N THR A 81 2.85 0.14 -12.88
CA THR A 81 1.96 -0.82 -12.23
C THR A 81 1.62 -2.00 -13.13
N VAL A 82 1.01 -3.02 -12.57
CA VAL A 82 0.68 -4.28 -13.25
C VAL A 82 -0.35 -4.10 -14.36
N LEU A 83 -1.47 -3.45 -14.11
CA LEU A 83 -2.57 -3.33 -15.07
C LEU A 83 -2.98 -1.87 -15.30
N GLN A 84 -3.22 -1.51 -16.55
CA GLN A 84 -3.66 -0.16 -16.94
C GLN A 84 -4.95 0.28 -16.24
N ARG A 85 -5.84 -0.65 -15.91
CA ARG A 85 -7.10 -0.35 -15.20
C ARG A 85 -6.92 0.26 -13.81
N GLN A 86 -5.72 0.14 -13.20
CA GLN A 86 -5.40 0.73 -11.89
C GLN A 86 -5.02 2.21 -11.96
N GLU A 87 -4.87 2.78 -13.15
CA GLU A 87 -4.46 4.18 -13.35
C GLU A 87 -5.32 5.15 -12.53
N ARG A 88 -6.65 4.99 -12.58
CA ARG A 88 -7.57 5.83 -11.83
C ARG A 88 -7.35 5.72 -10.31
N ALA A 89 -7.17 4.50 -9.80
CA ALA A 89 -6.97 4.28 -8.36
C ALA A 89 -5.69 4.96 -7.87
N PHE A 90 -4.58 4.86 -8.62
CA PHE A 90 -3.34 5.55 -8.28
C PHE A 90 -3.43 7.07 -8.40
N ALA A 91 -4.17 7.59 -9.39
CA ALA A 91 -4.40 9.02 -9.53
C ALA A 91 -5.22 9.57 -8.33
N ASP A 92 -6.24 8.82 -7.88
CA ASP A 92 -7.03 9.14 -6.70
C ASP A 92 -6.18 9.10 -5.42
N LEU A 93 -5.32 8.07 -5.30
CA LEU A 93 -4.41 7.90 -4.17
C LEU A 93 -3.38 9.05 -4.10
N ALA A 94 -2.75 9.40 -5.21
CA ALA A 94 -1.80 10.52 -5.28
C ALA A 94 -2.46 11.86 -4.89
N ARG A 95 -3.72 12.08 -5.28
CA ARG A 95 -4.50 13.26 -4.86
C ARG A 95 -4.78 13.24 -3.35
N ARG A 96 -5.19 12.11 -2.80
CA ARG A 96 -5.41 11.93 -1.35
C ARG A 96 -4.17 12.29 -0.54
N TYR A 97 -2.98 11.91 -1.01
CA TYR A 97 -1.70 12.20 -0.34
C TYR A 97 -1.11 13.56 -0.65
N GLY A 98 -1.77 14.39 -1.49
CA GLY A 98 -1.26 15.70 -1.90
C GLY A 98 -0.01 15.61 -2.79
N LEU A 99 0.12 14.54 -3.56
CA LEU A 99 1.30 14.25 -4.39
C LEU A 99 0.99 14.25 -5.90
N ALA A 100 -0.25 14.54 -6.30
CA ALA A 100 -0.67 14.49 -7.71
C ALA A 100 0.19 15.39 -8.61
N ASP A 101 0.55 16.59 -8.15
CA ASP A 101 1.38 17.54 -8.91
C ASP A 101 2.85 17.10 -9.05
N ARG A 102 3.27 16.10 -8.29
CA ARG A 102 4.61 15.50 -8.36
C ARG A 102 4.68 14.28 -9.27
N MET A 103 3.53 13.72 -9.63
CA MET A 103 3.42 12.54 -10.47
C MET A 103 3.28 12.94 -11.94
N THR A 104 4.10 12.34 -12.81
CA THR A 104 4.08 12.61 -14.26
C THR A 104 3.05 11.74 -14.97
N GLU A 105 3.03 10.45 -14.64
CA GLU A 105 2.11 9.51 -15.28
C GLU A 105 2.02 8.18 -14.50
N ILE A 106 1.08 7.34 -14.95
CA ILE A 106 0.90 5.96 -14.48
C ILE A 106 0.92 5.05 -15.71
N ILE A 107 1.72 3.98 -15.66
CA ILE A 107 1.89 3.05 -16.76
C ILE A 107 1.58 1.63 -16.30
N GLY A 108 0.53 1.03 -16.85
CA GLY A 108 0.26 -0.40 -16.72
C GLY A 108 1.10 -1.22 -17.68
N ILE A 109 1.76 -2.27 -17.17
CA ILE A 109 2.64 -3.15 -17.97
C ILE A 109 1.91 -4.34 -18.59
N GLY A 110 0.62 -4.54 -18.27
CA GLY A 110 -0.21 -5.62 -18.82
C GLY A 110 0.08 -7.01 -18.23
N VAL A 111 0.74 -7.09 -17.07
CA VAL A 111 1.06 -8.32 -16.37
C VAL A 111 0.25 -8.41 -15.09
N PRO A 112 -0.67 -9.39 -14.91
CA PRO A 112 -1.42 -9.58 -13.68
C PRO A 112 -0.53 -9.86 -12.47
N VAL A 113 -0.98 -9.50 -11.26
CA VAL A 113 -0.20 -9.68 -10.01
C VAL A 113 0.31 -11.11 -9.85
N LEU A 114 -0.55 -12.10 -10.02
CA LEU A 114 -0.17 -13.51 -9.84
C LEU A 114 0.81 -14.01 -10.92
N ALA A 115 0.96 -13.30 -12.04
CA ALA A 115 1.92 -13.62 -13.09
C ALA A 115 3.32 -13.01 -12.84
N LEU A 116 3.46 -12.07 -11.91
CA LEU A 116 4.76 -11.46 -11.60
C LEU A 116 5.81 -12.47 -11.17
N GLU A 117 5.42 -13.46 -10.38
CA GLU A 117 6.30 -14.51 -9.89
C GLU A 117 6.37 -15.69 -10.87
N SER A 118 5.22 -16.13 -11.39
CA SER A 118 5.14 -17.32 -12.26
C SER A 118 5.83 -17.13 -13.63
N ASP A 119 5.91 -15.89 -14.12
CA ASP A 119 6.67 -15.50 -15.33
C ASP A 119 7.51 -14.26 -15.09
N ARG A 120 8.45 -14.37 -14.14
CA ARG A 120 9.32 -13.27 -13.71
C ARG A 120 10.06 -12.60 -14.86
N LYS A 121 10.51 -13.40 -15.86
CA LYS A 121 11.27 -12.88 -16.99
C LYS A 121 10.44 -11.92 -17.83
N THR A 122 9.23 -12.31 -18.19
CA THR A 122 8.30 -11.46 -18.94
C THR A 122 7.89 -10.24 -18.12
N ALA A 123 7.61 -10.42 -16.83
CA ALA A 123 7.24 -9.34 -15.93
C ALA A 123 8.35 -8.29 -15.79
N LEU A 124 9.61 -8.72 -15.59
CA LEU A 124 10.77 -7.84 -15.52
C LEU A 124 10.98 -7.07 -16.83
N ALA A 125 10.94 -7.75 -17.97
CA ALA A 125 11.08 -7.10 -19.27
C ALA A 125 10.00 -6.04 -19.52
N ALA A 126 8.74 -6.33 -19.17
CA ALA A 126 7.65 -5.38 -19.27
C ALA A 126 7.81 -4.19 -18.29
N THR A 127 8.35 -4.44 -17.08
CA THR A 127 8.64 -3.40 -16.09
C THR A 127 9.75 -2.47 -16.57
N ILE A 128 10.84 -3.00 -17.15
CA ILE A 128 11.92 -2.20 -17.75
C ILE A 128 11.36 -1.33 -18.88
N GLU A 129 10.56 -1.90 -19.77
CA GLU A 129 9.95 -1.17 -20.88
C GLU A 129 8.99 -0.07 -20.41
N GLY A 130 8.12 -0.35 -19.42
CA GLY A 130 7.25 0.64 -18.79
C GLY A 130 8.06 1.79 -18.15
N SER A 131 9.12 1.45 -17.43
CA SER A 131 10.01 2.43 -16.78
C SER A 131 10.77 3.29 -17.79
N ARG A 132 11.21 2.70 -18.92
CA ARG A 132 11.85 3.43 -20.01
C ARG A 132 10.90 4.46 -20.63
N ARG A 133 9.65 4.06 -20.88
CA ARG A 133 8.61 4.96 -21.39
C ARG A 133 8.34 6.11 -20.42
N ALA A 134 8.31 5.85 -19.11
CA ALA A 134 8.16 6.89 -18.10
C ALA A 134 9.32 7.91 -18.15
N MET A 135 10.56 7.44 -18.28
CA MET A 135 11.74 8.33 -18.44
C MET A 135 11.63 9.21 -19.69
N GLU A 136 11.26 8.64 -20.82
CA GLU A 136 11.10 9.36 -22.09
C GLU A 136 10.07 10.49 -21.99
N ARG A 137 9.11 10.35 -21.05
CA ARG A 137 8.07 11.35 -20.76
C ARG A 137 8.42 12.28 -19.60
N GLY A 138 9.67 12.22 -19.12
CA GLY A 138 10.21 13.18 -18.17
C GLY A 138 10.18 12.74 -16.71
N ALA A 139 9.84 11.49 -16.40
CA ALA A 139 9.97 10.97 -15.05
C ALA A 139 11.43 10.91 -14.62
N LYS A 140 11.72 11.40 -13.41
CA LYS A 140 13.06 11.35 -12.79
C LYS A 140 13.23 10.15 -11.87
N SER A 141 12.13 9.55 -11.46
CA SER A 141 12.08 8.31 -10.68
C SER A 141 10.85 7.49 -11.06
N VAL A 142 10.91 6.20 -10.80
CA VAL A 142 9.80 5.28 -10.97
C VAL A 142 9.45 4.66 -9.62
N VAL A 143 8.18 4.65 -9.30
CA VAL A 143 7.60 3.92 -8.17
C VAL A 143 6.95 2.66 -8.72
N PHE A 144 7.27 1.50 -8.18
CA PHE A 144 6.55 0.29 -8.52
C PHE A 144 5.13 0.32 -7.95
N GLY A 145 4.15 0.12 -8.82
CA GLY A 145 2.73 0.13 -8.47
C GLY A 145 2.22 -1.21 -7.90
N CYS A 146 3.13 -2.11 -7.56
CA CYS A 146 2.80 -3.39 -6.94
C CYS A 146 3.95 -3.86 -6.06
N THR A 147 3.66 -4.29 -4.83
CA THR A 147 4.67 -4.87 -3.93
C THR A 147 5.16 -6.24 -4.41
N GLY A 148 4.39 -6.92 -5.26
CA GLY A 148 4.83 -8.14 -5.96
C GLY A 148 5.99 -7.95 -6.95
N MET A 149 6.37 -6.67 -7.25
CA MET A 149 7.57 -6.36 -8.04
C MET A 149 8.85 -6.34 -7.18
N LEU A 150 8.77 -6.80 -5.93
CA LEU A 150 9.90 -6.89 -5.02
C LEU A 150 11.10 -7.57 -5.69
N GLY A 151 12.28 -6.92 -5.58
CA GLY A 151 13.52 -7.43 -6.16
C GLY A 151 13.72 -7.13 -7.66
N PHE A 152 12.85 -6.34 -8.30
CA PHE A 152 13.09 -5.86 -9.67
C PHE A 152 13.90 -4.56 -9.70
N ALA A 153 13.97 -3.82 -8.60
CA ALA A 153 14.48 -2.45 -8.57
C ALA A 153 15.92 -2.32 -9.10
N ASP A 154 16.82 -3.20 -8.66
CA ASP A 154 18.21 -3.16 -9.07
C ASP A 154 18.39 -3.50 -10.56
N GLU A 155 17.63 -4.47 -11.06
CA GLU A 155 17.68 -4.89 -12.46
C GLU A 155 17.12 -3.79 -13.38
N VAL A 156 16.01 -3.15 -12.99
CA VAL A 156 15.41 -2.02 -13.72
C VAL A 156 16.36 -0.82 -13.69
N SER A 157 16.88 -0.45 -12.52
CA SER A 157 17.85 0.65 -12.38
C SER A 157 19.09 0.43 -13.23
N SER A 158 19.67 -0.77 -13.21
CA SER A 158 20.84 -1.14 -13.99
C SER A 158 20.58 -1.08 -15.50
N ALA A 159 19.43 -1.59 -15.95
CA ALA A 159 19.02 -1.57 -17.36
C ALA A 159 18.77 -0.15 -17.89
N LEU A 160 18.42 0.80 -17.01
CA LEU A 160 18.06 2.17 -17.35
C LEU A 160 19.07 3.21 -16.81
N HIS A 161 20.36 2.87 -16.83
CA HIS A 161 21.48 3.79 -16.55
C HIS A 161 21.41 4.48 -15.17
N GLY A 162 20.94 3.77 -14.15
CA GLY A 162 20.86 4.29 -12.79
C GLY A 162 19.59 5.09 -12.50
N LEU A 163 18.50 4.84 -13.24
CA LEU A 163 17.18 5.38 -12.90
C LEU A 163 16.86 5.10 -11.42
N LYS A 164 16.44 6.13 -10.70
CA LYS A 164 15.97 5.96 -9.32
C LYS A 164 14.67 5.17 -9.34
N VAL A 165 14.71 3.97 -8.79
CA VAL A 165 13.53 3.10 -8.62
C VAL A 165 13.16 3.04 -7.14
N ILE A 166 11.88 3.21 -6.85
CA ILE A 166 11.32 3.10 -5.50
C ILE A 166 10.55 1.77 -5.41
N ASP A 167 11.13 0.83 -4.69
CA ASP A 167 10.44 -0.40 -4.29
C ASP A 167 9.58 -0.09 -3.06
N PRO A 168 8.25 -0.30 -3.11
CA PRO A 168 7.35 0.15 -2.05
C PRO A 168 7.60 -0.52 -0.70
N LEU A 169 7.76 -1.83 -0.67
CA LEU A 169 7.82 -2.57 0.59
C LEU A 169 9.05 -2.22 1.44
N PRO A 170 10.28 -2.17 0.91
CA PRO A 170 11.45 -1.70 1.66
C PRO A 170 11.29 -0.28 2.20
N ASN A 171 10.69 0.62 1.43
CA ASN A 171 10.44 2.00 1.87
C ASN A 171 9.41 2.06 3.02
N ALA A 172 8.34 1.27 2.95
CA ALA A 172 7.34 1.20 4.01
C ALA A 172 7.92 0.59 5.31
N ILE A 173 8.75 -0.44 5.20
CA ILE A 173 9.46 -1.04 6.34
C ILE A 173 10.39 -0.01 6.99
N THR A 174 11.12 0.77 6.20
CA THR A 174 11.98 1.85 6.72
C THR A 174 11.14 2.88 7.47
N ALA A 175 10.04 3.34 6.90
CA ALA A 175 9.13 4.28 7.55
C ALA A 175 8.55 3.73 8.86
N ALA A 176 8.21 2.43 8.91
CA ALA A 176 7.74 1.79 10.13
C ALA A 176 8.83 1.75 11.22
N HIS A 177 10.07 1.44 10.86
CA HIS A 177 11.19 1.49 11.81
C HIS A 177 11.44 2.90 12.34
N GLU A 178 11.40 3.92 11.49
CA GLU A 178 11.52 5.32 11.89
C GLU A 178 10.39 5.74 12.84
N ALA A 179 9.16 5.33 12.56
CA ALA A 179 8.02 5.58 13.44
C ALA A 179 8.21 4.96 14.83
N ILE A 180 8.68 3.70 14.89
CA ILE A 180 8.97 3.03 16.16
C ILE A 180 10.10 3.73 16.93
N GLN A 181 11.22 4.06 16.25
CA GLN A 181 12.38 4.73 16.87
C GLN A 181 12.00 6.10 17.45
N ASN A 182 11.09 6.81 16.79
CA ASN A 182 10.61 8.13 17.22
C ASN A 182 9.41 8.04 18.16
N SER A 183 9.01 6.85 18.62
CA SER A 183 7.83 6.62 19.48
C SER A 183 6.56 7.27 18.94
N GLN A 184 6.39 7.24 17.61
CA GLN A 184 5.22 7.81 16.97
C GLN A 184 3.98 6.95 17.25
N THR A 185 2.84 7.60 17.31
CA THR A 185 1.51 6.99 17.37
C THR A 185 0.65 7.55 16.28
N THR A 186 -0.44 6.87 15.97
CA THR A 186 -1.46 7.40 15.08
C THR A 186 -2.10 8.65 15.70
N ASP A 187 -2.11 9.75 14.95
CA ASP A 187 -2.70 11.01 15.42
C ASP A 187 -4.24 10.90 15.49
N LYS A 188 -4.77 10.78 16.69
CA LYS A 188 -6.20 10.64 16.95
C LYS A 188 -7.00 11.94 16.75
N ALA A 189 -6.35 13.08 16.58
CA ALA A 189 -7.03 14.30 16.14
C ALA A 189 -7.35 14.25 14.64
N VAL A 190 -6.56 13.50 13.85
CA VAL A 190 -6.77 13.29 12.41
C VAL A 190 -7.57 12.00 12.14
N TYR A 191 -7.31 10.94 12.91
CA TYR A 191 -7.92 9.62 12.79
C TYR A 191 -8.59 9.23 14.12
N PRO A 192 -9.71 9.88 14.51
CA PRO A 192 -10.40 9.57 15.75
C PRO A 192 -10.93 8.12 15.73
N TYR A 193 -11.07 7.52 16.91
CA TYR A 193 -11.74 6.22 17.01
C TYR A 193 -13.17 6.32 16.48
N PRO A 194 -13.68 5.28 15.80
CA PRO A 194 -15.06 5.28 15.32
C PRO A 194 -16.04 5.24 16.48
N ASP A 195 -17.17 5.97 16.35
CA ASP A 195 -18.27 5.85 17.30
C ASP A 195 -18.81 4.43 17.34
N ALA A 196 -19.14 3.94 18.52
CA ALA A 196 -19.74 2.63 18.73
C ALA A 196 -21.07 2.49 17.99
N LYS A 197 -21.22 1.41 17.25
CA LYS A 197 -22.45 1.05 16.55
C LYS A 197 -22.46 -0.44 16.19
N PRO A 198 -23.64 -1.09 16.15
CA PRO A 198 -23.73 -2.49 15.74
C PRO A 198 -23.31 -2.65 14.27
N ILE A 199 -22.50 -3.67 13.99
CA ILE A 199 -22.19 -4.11 12.64
C ILE A 199 -23.04 -5.34 12.33
N VAL A 200 -23.70 -5.34 11.17
CA VAL A 200 -24.53 -6.45 10.71
C VAL A 200 -23.83 -7.18 9.57
N GLY A 201 -23.64 -8.49 9.73
CA GLY A 201 -23.14 -9.37 8.66
C GLY A 201 -21.64 -9.57 8.56
N PHE A 202 -20.82 -8.88 9.36
CA PHE A 202 -19.35 -9.01 9.38
C PHE A 202 -18.86 -10.00 10.45
N ARG A 203 -19.36 -11.25 10.44
CA ARG A 203 -19.03 -12.25 11.47
C ARG A 203 -17.58 -12.72 11.47
N GLU A 204 -16.85 -12.44 10.39
CA GLU A 204 -15.51 -12.96 10.15
C GLU A 204 -14.40 -11.95 10.48
N CYS A 205 -14.77 -10.71 10.79
CA CYS A 205 -13.88 -9.67 11.30
C CYS A 205 -14.14 -9.46 12.80
N ALA A 206 -13.82 -10.45 13.61
CA ALA A 206 -14.19 -10.48 15.03
C ALA A 206 -13.57 -9.34 15.85
N ALA A 207 -12.33 -8.94 15.58
CA ALA A 207 -11.67 -7.84 16.27
C ALA A 207 -12.30 -6.49 15.92
N LEU A 208 -12.66 -6.28 14.65
CA LEU A 208 -13.38 -5.08 14.21
C LEU A 208 -14.79 -5.00 14.84
N ASP A 209 -15.52 -6.12 14.90
CA ASP A 209 -16.83 -6.18 15.54
C ASP A 209 -16.73 -5.89 17.06
N ALA A 210 -15.69 -6.41 17.73
CA ALA A 210 -15.43 -6.14 19.14
C ALA A 210 -15.12 -4.66 19.41
N LEU A 211 -14.25 -4.04 18.60
CA LEU A 211 -13.94 -2.61 18.68
C LEU A 211 -15.22 -1.76 18.57
N MET A 212 -16.07 -2.07 17.59
CA MET A 212 -17.30 -1.30 17.33
C MET A 212 -18.37 -1.49 18.41
N ARG A 213 -18.27 -2.53 19.26
CA ARG A 213 -19.16 -2.79 20.40
C ARG A 213 -18.65 -2.17 21.71
N SER A 214 -17.32 -2.18 21.94
CA SER A 214 -16.72 -1.76 23.22
C SER A 214 -16.91 -0.27 23.53
N GLN A 215 -17.13 0.55 22.52
CA GLN A 215 -17.37 1.99 22.70
C GLN A 215 -18.85 2.34 22.97
N ALA A 216 -19.73 1.35 23.06
CA ALA A 216 -21.15 1.57 23.37
C ALA A 216 -21.43 1.62 24.88
N ASP A 217 -20.46 1.23 25.72
CA ASP A 217 -20.63 1.08 27.18
C ASP A 217 -19.93 2.19 27.99
N ASP A 218 -19.32 3.20 27.36
CA ASP A 218 -18.78 4.42 27.93
C ASP A 218 -19.66 5.65 27.62
#